data_dc174edbcfc15057df5cac815c814235
#
_entry.id   dc174edbcfc15057df5cac815c814235
#
_cell.length_a   1.000
_cell.length_b   1.000
_cell.length_c   1.000
_cell.angle_alpha   90.00
_cell.angle_beta   90.00
_cell.angle_gamma   90.00
#
_symmetry.space_group_name_H-M   'P 1'
#
loop_
_entity.id
_entity.type
_entity.pdbx_description
1 polymer ?
#
loop_
_entity_poly.entity_id
_entity_poly.type
_entity_poly.pdbx_seq_one_letter_code
_entity_poly.pdbx_strand_id
1 'polypeptide(L)'
;MELIRWNPMRGMFSLGHRIDALFDELNCLDRTPQRWNPVVDIYDNEETIVINAELPGIDKKDIVVDVTGNVLTLKGERSTANEVQNEKYHRRERTFGKFERIFTLPEDVDPEKIQADYTDGVLEIKIPKPEKKEPKKITVH
;
A
#
# COMPACT_ATOMS: atom_id res chain seq x y z
N MET A 1 -15.81 -19.87 -28.04
CA MET A 1 -16.11 -20.16 -26.61
C MET A 1 -14.94 -19.67 -25.78
N GLU A 2 -15.02 -18.47 -25.24
CA GLU A 2 -13.98 -17.95 -24.37
C GLU A 2 -14.10 -18.61 -22.99
N LEU A 3 -13.04 -19.29 -22.58
CA LEU A 3 -12.90 -19.80 -21.23
C LEU A 3 -12.67 -18.62 -20.28
N ILE A 4 -13.72 -18.23 -19.55
CA ILE A 4 -13.60 -17.26 -18.48
C ILE A 4 -12.80 -17.93 -17.35
N ARG A 5 -11.54 -17.57 -17.24
CA ARG A 5 -10.66 -18.00 -16.15
C ARG A 5 -11.15 -17.35 -14.86
N TRP A 6 -11.90 -18.09 -14.07
CA TRP A 6 -12.32 -17.63 -12.75
C TRP A 6 -11.09 -17.53 -11.84
N ASN A 7 -10.72 -16.32 -11.47
CA ASN A 7 -9.62 -16.04 -10.56
C ASN A 7 -10.20 -15.49 -9.24
N PRO A 8 -10.31 -16.31 -8.19
CA PRO A 8 -10.89 -15.87 -6.92
C PRO A 8 -10.12 -14.75 -6.24
N MET A 9 -8.83 -14.59 -6.57
CA MET A 9 -7.99 -13.51 -6.03
C MET A 9 -8.29 -12.14 -6.67
N ARG A 10 -8.85 -12.10 -7.87
CA ARG A 10 -9.21 -10.85 -8.55
C ARG A 10 -10.30 -10.06 -7.81
N GLY A 11 -11.20 -10.75 -7.13
CA GLY A 11 -12.24 -10.12 -6.30
C GLY A 11 -11.70 -9.50 -5.03
N MET A 12 -10.67 -10.08 -4.43
CA MET A 12 -10.06 -9.60 -3.20
C MET A 12 -9.21 -8.34 -3.43
N PHE A 13 -8.47 -8.28 -4.54
CA PHE A 13 -7.74 -7.07 -4.92
C PHE A 13 -8.67 -5.96 -5.39
N SER A 14 -9.79 -6.29 -6.05
CA SER A 14 -10.78 -5.28 -6.44
C SER A 14 -11.52 -4.70 -5.23
N LEU A 15 -11.65 -5.45 -4.13
CA LEU A 15 -12.22 -4.94 -2.88
C LEU A 15 -11.25 -3.97 -2.18
N GLY A 16 -9.94 -4.27 -2.18
CA GLY A 16 -8.90 -3.36 -1.70
C GLY A 16 -8.87 -2.05 -2.49
N HIS A 17 -8.93 -2.12 -3.82
CA HIS A 17 -9.04 -0.93 -4.67
C HIS A 17 -10.35 -0.15 -4.46
N ARG A 18 -11.45 -0.83 -4.17
CA ARG A 18 -12.73 -0.17 -3.85
C ARG A 18 -12.70 0.51 -2.49
N ILE A 19 -12.01 -0.08 -1.52
CA ILE A 19 -11.82 0.52 -0.20
C ILE A 19 -10.87 1.71 -0.30
N ASP A 20 -9.75 1.57 -1.00
CA ASP A 20 -8.84 2.70 -1.29
C ASP A 20 -9.57 3.84 -2.03
N ALA A 21 -10.37 3.52 -3.05
CA ALA A 21 -11.16 4.50 -3.78
C ALA A 21 -12.22 5.17 -2.91
N LEU A 22 -12.87 4.44 -2.01
CA LEU A 22 -13.83 4.99 -1.04
C LEU A 22 -13.15 5.91 -0.02
N PHE A 23 -11.96 5.54 0.45
CA PHE A 23 -11.18 6.41 1.35
C PHE A 23 -10.63 7.63 0.62
N ASP A 24 -10.21 7.49 -0.64
CA ASP A 24 -9.81 8.63 -1.47
C ASP A 24 -11.00 9.56 -1.75
N GLU A 25 -12.19 9.00 -1.98
CA GLU A 25 -13.42 9.78 -2.22
C GLU A 25 -13.92 10.48 -0.94
N LEU A 26 -13.81 9.84 0.22
CA LEU A 26 -14.11 10.46 1.52
C LEU A 26 -13.09 11.54 1.88
N ASN A 27 -11.82 11.36 1.51
CA ASN A 27 -10.78 12.38 1.69
C ASN A 27 -10.93 13.56 0.70
N CYS A 28 -11.60 13.37 -0.45
CA CYS A 28 -11.94 14.44 -1.37
C CYS A 28 -13.02 15.40 -0.83
N LEU A 29 -13.79 14.98 0.17
CA LEU A 29 -14.79 15.84 0.82
C LEU A 29 -14.14 16.83 1.81
N ASP A 30 -12.96 16.52 2.29
CA ASP A 30 -12.14 17.44 3.08
C ASP A 30 -11.27 18.25 2.11
N ARG A 31 -11.79 19.37 1.63
CA ARG A 31 -11.11 20.34 0.75
C ARG A 31 -9.95 21.06 1.43
N THR A 32 -9.07 20.31 2.11
CA THR A 32 -7.76 20.84 2.45
C THR A 32 -6.84 20.64 1.25
N PRO A 33 -6.31 21.74 0.68
CA PRO A 33 -5.45 21.63 -0.48
C PRO A 33 -4.19 20.84 -0.14
N GLN A 34 -3.95 19.81 -0.92
CA GLN A 34 -2.65 19.12 -1.04
C GLN A 34 -2.26 18.15 0.07
N ARG A 35 -3.10 17.17 0.35
CA ARG A 35 -2.60 15.95 0.97
C ARG A 35 -1.77 15.19 -0.07
N TRP A 36 -0.49 14.99 0.22
CA TRP A 36 0.33 14.12 -0.61
C TRP A 36 -0.13 12.69 -0.44
N ASN A 37 -0.49 12.06 -1.55
CA ASN A 37 -0.89 10.67 -1.59
C ASN A 37 0.10 9.90 -2.48
N PRO A 38 1.03 9.13 -1.90
CA PRO A 38 2.02 8.41 -2.69
C PRO A 38 1.35 7.36 -3.57
N VAL A 39 1.79 7.31 -4.82
CA VAL A 39 1.34 6.29 -5.77
C VAL A 39 1.96 4.95 -5.45
N VAL A 40 1.20 3.89 -5.66
CA VAL A 40 1.62 2.52 -5.38
C VAL A 40 1.27 1.59 -6.53
N ASP A 41 2.13 0.62 -6.77
CA ASP A 41 1.87 -0.54 -7.59
C ASP A 41 1.77 -1.77 -6.69
N ILE A 42 0.77 -2.60 -6.93
CA ILE A 42 0.60 -3.87 -6.23
C ILE A 42 0.52 -4.97 -7.28
N TYR A 43 1.41 -5.91 -7.17
CA TYR A 43 1.39 -7.11 -8.01
C TYR A 43 1.68 -8.35 -7.19
N ASP A 44 1.26 -9.48 -7.69
CA ASP A 44 1.56 -10.73 -7.08
C ASP A 44 2.25 -11.70 -8.05
N ASN A 45 3.11 -12.50 -7.51
CA ASN A 45 3.66 -13.67 -8.14
C ASN A 45 3.13 -14.93 -7.42
N GLU A 46 3.64 -16.11 -7.76
CA GLU A 46 3.12 -17.34 -7.19
C GLU A 46 3.24 -17.42 -5.66
N GLU A 47 4.29 -16.82 -5.08
CA GLU A 47 4.65 -16.99 -3.68
C GLU A 47 4.53 -15.70 -2.85
N THR A 48 4.56 -14.55 -3.49
CA THR A 48 4.71 -13.26 -2.80
C THR A 48 3.82 -12.20 -3.41
N ILE A 49 3.22 -11.37 -2.56
CA ILE A 49 2.59 -10.11 -2.94
C ILE A 49 3.62 -9.00 -2.75
N VAL A 50 3.76 -8.13 -3.71
CA VAL A 50 4.70 -7.01 -3.67
C VAL A 50 3.95 -5.70 -3.79
N ILE A 51 4.24 -4.78 -2.87
CA ILE A 51 3.75 -3.40 -2.90
C ILE A 51 4.95 -2.50 -3.14
N ASN A 52 4.94 -1.73 -4.21
CA ASN A 52 5.92 -0.70 -4.49
C ASN A 52 5.27 0.67 -4.29
N ALA A 53 5.82 1.47 -3.40
CA ALA A 53 5.35 2.82 -3.12
C ALA A 53 6.43 3.84 -3.46
N GLU A 54 6.07 4.86 -4.23
CA GLU A 54 6.97 5.96 -4.54
C GLU A 54 6.96 7.00 -3.43
N LEU A 55 8.07 7.07 -2.70
CA LEU A 55 8.27 7.94 -1.55
C LEU A 55 9.51 8.84 -1.70
N PRO A 56 9.63 9.59 -2.82
CA PRO A 56 10.81 10.40 -3.07
C PRO A 56 10.90 11.55 -2.07
N GLY A 57 12.10 11.80 -1.58
CA GLY A 57 12.37 12.91 -0.67
C GLY A 57 11.93 12.69 0.76
N ILE A 58 11.77 11.43 1.19
CA ILE A 58 11.51 11.04 2.57
C ILE A 58 12.75 10.35 3.14
N ASP A 59 13.07 10.66 4.38
CA ASP A 59 14.05 9.88 5.12
C ASP A 59 13.48 8.54 5.55
N LYS A 60 14.28 7.48 5.45
CA LYS A 60 13.88 6.12 5.87
C LYS A 60 13.29 6.08 7.28
N LYS A 61 13.81 6.89 8.20
CA LYS A 61 13.32 6.99 9.59
C LYS A 61 11.88 7.53 9.73
N ASP A 62 11.41 8.24 8.70
CA ASP A 62 10.08 8.87 8.67
C ASP A 62 9.03 8.01 7.95
N ILE A 63 9.42 6.79 7.56
CA ILE A 63 8.53 5.79 6.95
C ILE A 63 8.19 4.75 8.00
N VAL A 64 6.91 4.50 8.19
CA VAL A 64 6.39 3.51 9.14
C VAL A 64 5.49 2.53 8.39
N VAL A 65 5.77 1.24 8.56
CA VAL A 65 4.95 0.14 8.06
C VAL A 65 4.49 -0.67 9.26
N ASP A 66 3.20 -0.69 9.49
CA ASP A 66 2.56 -1.44 10.59
C ASP A 66 1.62 -2.50 10.02
N VAL A 67 1.51 -3.63 10.70
CA VAL A 67 0.53 -4.66 10.38
C VAL A 67 -0.25 -5.01 11.63
N THR A 68 -1.56 -4.90 11.55
CA THR A 68 -2.48 -5.28 12.62
C THR A 68 -3.56 -6.20 12.04
N GLY A 69 -3.57 -7.46 12.48
CA GLY A 69 -4.42 -8.47 11.88
C GLY A 69 -4.07 -8.68 10.41
N ASN A 70 -5.00 -8.44 9.53
CA ASN A 70 -4.82 -8.50 8.07
C ASN A 70 -4.75 -7.10 7.41
N VAL A 71 -4.48 -6.06 8.19
CA VAL A 71 -4.39 -4.69 7.70
C VAL A 71 -2.94 -4.20 7.78
N LEU A 72 -2.37 -3.85 6.63
CA LEU A 72 -1.07 -3.20 6.52
C LEU A 72 -1.29 -1.70 6.35
N THR A 73 -0.66 -0.92 7.21
CA THR A 73 -0.69 0.54 7.17
C THR A 73 0.69 1.07 6.84
N LEU A 74 0.79 1.81 5.77
CA LEU A 74 1.98 2.56 5.37
C LEU A 74 1.74 4.03 5.64
N LYS A 75 2.53 4.63 6.50
CA LYS A 75 2.41 6.05 6.85
C LYS A 75 3.76 6.72 6.94
N GLY A 76 3.76 8.01 6.81
CA GLY A 76 4.97 8.82 6.92
C GLY A 76 4.69 10.30 6.72
N GLU A 77 5.77 11.07 6.68
CA GLU A 77 5.70 12.50 6.45
C GLU A 77 6.83 12.93 5.52
N ARG A 78 6.47 13.67 4.47
CA ARG A 78 7.43 14.37 3.64
C ARG A 78 7.46 15.83 4.03
N SER A 79 8.54 16.23 4.69
CA SER A 79 8.75 17.60 5.13
C SER A 79 9.55 18.40 4.11
N THR A 80 9.35 19.71 4.11
CA THR A 80 10.20 20.63 3.37
C THR A 80 11.52 20.80 4.13
N ALA A 81 12.60 20.31 3.57
CA ALA A 81 13.93 20.38 4.20
C ALA A 81 14.49 21.80 4.31
N ASN A 82 13.98 22.75 3.54
CA ASN A 82 14.41 24.15 3.55
C ASN A 82 13.18 25.05 3.64
N GLU A 83 13.13 25.87 4.67
CA GLU A 83 12.17 26.95 4.78
C GLU A 83 12.51 28.06 3.78
N VAL A 84 12.11 27.87 2.53
CA VAL A 84 12.11 28.94 1.55
C VAL A 84 10.84 29.75 1.76
N GLN A 85 10.98 31.05 1.99
CA GLN A 85 9.83 31.93 2.11
C GLN A 85 8.93 31.82 0.88
N ASN A 86 7.63 31.71 1.05
CA ASN A 86 6.66 31.55 -0.04
C ASN A 86 6.81 32.59 -1.16
N GLU A 87 7.20 33.81 -0.79
CA GLU A 87 7.44 34.94 -1.71
C GLU A 87 8.62 34.73 -2.68
N LYS A 88 9.52 33.78 -2.37
CA LYS A 88 10.69 33.46 -3.21
C LYS A 88 10.41 32.36 -4.23
N TYR A 89 9.27 31.69 -4.15
CA TYR A 89 8.89 30.67 -5.14
C TYR A 89 8.33 31.34 -6.40
N HIS A 90 8.87 31.02 -7.54
CA HIS A 90 8.28 31.33 -8.84
C HIS A 90 7.25 30.30 -9.26
N ARG A 91 7.44 29.04 -8.81
CA ARG A 91 6.50 27.94 -9.02
C ARG A 91 6.70 26.92 -7.90
N ARG A 92 5.60 26.39 -7.40
CA ARG A 92 5.60 25.35 -6.38
C ARG A 92 4.55 24.31 -6.71
N GLU A 93 4.98 23.16 -7.22
CA GLU A 93 4.12 22.05 -7.64
C GLU A 93 4.29 20.82 -6.75
N ARG A 94 5.42 20.74 -6.00
CA ARG A 94 5.69 19.63 -5.11
C ARG A 94 4.76 19.68 -3.91
N THR A 95 4.16 18.53 -3.59
CA THR A 95 3.30 18.35 -2.43
C THR A 95 4.10 17.80 -1.25
N PHE A 96 3.74 18.20 -0.06
CA PHE A 96 4.38 17.79 1.20
C PHE A 96 3.31 17.43 2.23
N GLY A 97 3.70 16.83 3.32
CA GLY A 97 2.85 16.54 4.44
C GLY A 97 2.80 15.07 4.81
N LYS A 98 1.90 14.76 5.72
CA LYS A 98 1.65 13.42 6.20
C LYS A 98 0.82 12.64 5.20
N PHE A 99 1.13 11.36 5.07
CA PHE A 99 0.34 10.42 4.28
C PHE A 99 0.07 9.15 5.07
N GLU A 100 -1.00 8.48 4.69
CA GLU A 100 -1.36 7.16 5.18
C GLU A 100 -2.01 6.36 4.05
N ARG A 101 -1.49 5.17 3.81
CA ARG A 101 -2.06 4.20 2.88
C ARG A 101 -2.39 2.93 3.64
N ILE A 102 -3.56 2.37 3.41
CA ILE A 102 -4.06 1.18 4.09
C ILE A 102 -4.31 0.09 3.05
N PHE A 103 -3.80 -1.11 3.33
CA PHE A 103 -3.93 -2.27 2.45
C PHE A 103 -4.49 -3.44 3.24
N THR A 104 -5.51 -4.09 2.70
CA THR A 104 -6.03 -5.33 3.28
C THR A 104 -5.26 -6.51 2.71
N LEU A 105 -4.60 -7.24 3.59
CA LEU A 105 -3.85 -8.45 3.24
C LEU A 105 -4.77 -9.68 3.20
N PRO A 106 -4.36 -10.74 2.49
CA PRO A 106 -5.02 -12.04 2.61
C PRO A 106 -5.01 -12.52 4.07
N GLU A 107 -6.01 -13.31 4.42
CA GLU A 107 -6.02 -14.01 5.70
C GLU A 107 -4.82 -14.96 5.81
N ASP A 108 -4.37 -15.22 7.03
CA ASP A 108 -3.26 -16.13 7.33
C ASP A 108 -1.86 -15.66 6.83
N VAL A 109 -1.69 -14.40 6.45
CA VAL A 109 -0.36 -13.84 6.22
C VAL A 109 0.37 -13.71 7.55
N ASP A 110 1.63 -14.17 7.58
CA ASP A 110 2.49 -14.04 8.75
C ASP A 110 3.19 -12.68 8.74
N PRO A 111 2.86 -11.78 9.68
CA PRO A 111 3.46 -10.44 9.72
C PRO A 111 4.98 -10.46 9.93
N GLU A 112 5.50 -11.49 10.61
CA GLU A 112 6.94 -11.59 10.89
C GLU A 112 7.79 -11.90 9.65
N LYS A 113 7.15 -12.41 8.59
CA LYS A 113 7.80 -12.71 7.32
C LYS A 113 7.74 -11.55 6.32
N ILE A 114 7.05 -10.48 6.65
CA ILE A 114 6.95 -9.30 5.79
C ILE A 114 8.29 -8.56 5.82
N GLN A 115 8.78 -8.22 4.65
CA GLN A 115 10.03 -7.47 4.48
C GLN A 115 9.73 -6.15 3.77
N ALA A 116 10.44 -5.11 4.18
CA ALA A 116 10.32 -3.79 3.58
C ALA A 116 11.71 -3.21 3.32
N ASP A 117 11.99 -2.90 2.06
CA ASP A 117 13.24 -2.31 1.61
C ASP A 117 12.99 -0.95 0.95
N TYR A 118 13.76 0.06 1.36
CA TYR A 118 13.65 1.40 0.80
C TYR A 118 14.94 1.79 0.08
N THR A 119 14.84 1.97 -1.22
CA THR A 119 15.97 2.28 -2.09
C THR A 119 15.55 3.27 -3.18
N ASP A 120 16.35 4.29 -3.40
CA ASP A 120 16.16 5.28 -4.48
C ASP A 120 14.77 5.95 -4.49
N GLY A 121 14.19 6.15 -3.31
CA GLY A 121 12.88 6.77 -3.17
C GLY A 121 11.69 5.82 -3.40
N VAL A 122 11.94 4.53 -3.57
CA VAL A 122 10.90 3.51 -3.70
C VAL A 122 10.94 2.57 -2.50
N LEU A 123 9.80 2.40 -1.86
CA LEU A 123 9.61 1.40 -0.82
C LEU A 123 9.01 0.14 -1.44
N GLU A 124 9.72 -0.96 -1.36
CA GLU A 124 9.25 -2.28 -1.74
C GLU A 124 8.86 -3.06 -0.49
N ILE A 125 7.61 -3.50 -0.40
CA ILE A 125 7.11 -4.36 0.68
C ILE A 125 6.80 -5.72 0.10
N LYS A 126 7.47 -6.75 0.58
CA LYS A 126 7.28 -8.15 0.20
C LYS A 126 6.48 -8.88 1.26
N ILE A 127 5.38 -9.44 0.85
CA ILE A 127 4.43 -10.14 1.70
C ILE A 127 4.35 -11.59 1.22
N PRO A 128 5.01 -12.55 1.88
CA PRO A 128 4.89 -13.95 1.53
C PRO A 128 3.45 -14.41 1.65
N LYS A 129 2.95 -15.09 0.63
CA LYS A 129 1.61 -15.67 0.66
C LYS A 129 1.56 -16.81 1.66
N PRO A 130 0.44 -17.01 2.37
CA PRO A 130 0.26 -18.16 3.21
C PRO A 130 0.31 -19.44 2.37
N GLU A 131 0.83 -20.51 2.96
CA GLU A 131 0.82 -21.82 2.33
C GLU A 131 -0.62 -22.23 2.01
N LYS A 132 -0.84 -22.74 0.79
CA LYS A 132 -2.14 -23.28 0.41
C LYS A 132 -2.44 -24.49 1.30
N LYS A 133 -3.41 -24.35 2.18
CA LYS A 133 -3.93 -25.50 2.91
C LYS A 133 -4.65 -26.39 1.91
N GLU A 134 -4.13 -27.58 1.66
CA GLU A 134 -4.85 -28.57 0.87
C GLU A 134 -6.17 -28.94 1.60
N PRO A 135 -7.27 -29.07 0.88
CA PRO A 135 -8.52 -29.47 1.50
C PRO A 135 -8.37 -30.85 2.12
N LYS A 136 -8.58 -30.94 3.43
CA LYS A 136 -8.55 -32.20 4.14
C LYS A 136 -9.78 -33.03 3.73
N LYS A 137 -9.53 -34.15 3.10
CA LYS A 137 -10.59 -35.11 2.76
C LYS A 137 -11.07 -35.80 4.04
N ILE A 138 -12.33 -35.59 4.39
CA ILE A 138 -12.95 -36.25 5.55
C ILE A 138 -13.57 -37.56 5.07
N THR A 139 -13.14 -38.67 5.66
CA THR A 139 -13.77 -39.97 5.39
C THR A 139 -15.05 -40.06 6.19
N VAL A 140 -16.16 -40.33 5.50
CA VAL A 140 -17.46 -40.58 6.13
C VAL A 140 -17.50 -42.07 6.51
N HIS A 141 -17.74 -42.33 7.77
CA HIS A 141 -17.93 -43.68 8.28
C HIS A 141 -19.40 -44.04 8.36
#